data_a9df2ef355e2abbab6004236d1c1a60a
#
_entry.id   a9df2ef355e2abbab6004236d1c1a60a
#
_cell.length_a   1.000
_cell.length_b   1.000
_cell.length_c   1.000
_cell.angle_alpha   90.00
_cell.angle_beta   90.00
_cell.angle_gamma   90.00
#
_symmetry.space_group_name_H-M   'P 1'
#
loop_
_entity.id
_entity.type
_entity.pdbx_description
1 polymer ?
#
loop_
_entity_poly.entity_id
_entity_poly.type
_entity_poly.pdbx_seq_one_letter_code
_entity_poly.pdbx_strand_id
1 'polypeptide(L)'
;MSKTGIIYGINGPVVYLKGDSGFKISEMVYVGKENLVGEVIGLKKGMTTVQVFEETTGLRPGETVTGTGDAISVLLGPGIIHNIFDGIQRPLEEIAKSSGKYISRGVSVDSLDTQKKWHSHITVKEGDVVGPGTIIAETQETASILHKSMVPPSITEGTVIKAAPDGDYTILEPIVTIQLNDGTTKELALAQKWPIRIPRPTHLRYPASVPLVTGQRILDTLFPLAKGGTAAIPGGFGT
;
A
#
# COMPACT_ATOMS: atom_id res chain seq x y z
N MET A 1 8.69 -9.40 18.23
CA MET A 1 9.70 -10.30 17.65
C MET A 1 9.27 -10.60 16.24
N SER A 2 10.15 -10.41 15.25
CA SER A 2 9.89 -10.79 13.87
C SER A 2 9.73 -12.32 13.81
N LYS A 3 8.67 -12.78 13.18
CA LYS A 3 8.41 -14.21 12.95
C LYS A 3 9.32 -14.69 11.84
N THR A 4 9.81 -15.91 11.93
CA THR A 4 10.69 -16.50 10.92
C THR A 4 10.20 -17.89 10.54
N GLY A 5 10.41 -18.25 9.27
CA GLY A 5 10.18 -19.58 8.73
C GLY A 5 11.38 -20.05 7.92
N ILE A 6 11.47 -21.35 7.68
CA ILE A 6 12.55 -21.95 6.89
C ILE A 6 11.99 -22.52 5.59
N ILE A 7 12.63 -22.19 4.48
CA ILE A 7 12.26 -22.70 3.15
C ILE A 7 12.44 -24.21 3.13
N TYR A 8 11.37 -24.93 2.84
CA TYR A 8 11.35 -26.37 2.62
C TYR A 8 11.45 -26.73 1.14
N GLY A 9 10.77 -25.96 0.28
CA GLY A 9 10.76 -26.22 -1.15
C GLY A 9 10.36 -24.97 -1.95
N ILE A 10 10.72 -24.96 -3.21
CA ILE A 10 10.50 -23.85 -4.14
C ILE A 10 9.92 -24.43 -5.44
N ASN A 11 8.86 -23.81 -5.96
CA ASN A 11 8.25 -24.19 -7.23
C ASN A 11 7.85 -22.91 -7.99
N GLY A 12 8.69 -22.49 -8.93
CA GLY A 12 8.52 -21.20 -9.61
C GLY A 12 8.45 -20.07 -8.59
N PRO A 13 7.44 -19.18 -8.66
CA PRO A 13 7.30 -18.06 -7.74
C PRO A 13 6.77 -18.46 -6.35
N VAL A 14 6.50 -19.75 -6.12
CA VAL A 14 5.91 -20.23 -4.87
C VAL A 14 6.95 -20.90 -3.99
N VAL A 15 7.01 -20.45 -2.75
CA VAL A 15 7.92 -20.98 -1.71
C VAL A 15 7.10 -21.63 -0.61
N TYR A 16 7.50 -22.82 -0.19
CA TYR A 16 6.87 -23.58 0.87
C TYR A 16 7.75 -23.58 2.11
N LEU A 17 7.14 -23.27 3.26
CA LEU A 17 7.81 -23.31 4.55
C LEU A 17 7.20 -24.47 5.36
N LYS A 18 8.05 -25.28 6.01
CA LYS A 18 7.60 -26.36 6.86
C LYS A 18 7.56 -25.93 8.32
N GLY A 19 6.54 -26.35 9.05
CA GLY A 19 6.32 -25.98 10.45
C GLY A 19 5.35 -24.83 10.61
N ASP A 20 5.09 -24.47 11.88
CA ASP A 20 4.28 -23.31 12.22
C ASP A 20 5.17 -22.07 12.29
N SER A 21 5.14 -21.27 11.27
CA SER A 21 5.90 -20.01 11.19
C SER A 21 5.21 -18.86 11.95
N GLY A 22 3.96 -19.05 12.37
CA GLY A 22 3.15 -18.04 13.04
C GLY A 22 2.76 -16.85 12.15
N PHE A 23 2.98 -16.92 10.85
CA PHE A 23 2.56 -15.89 9.88
C PHE A 23 1.05 -15.82 9.76
N LYS A 24 0.56 -14.71 9.21
CA LYS A 24 -0.87 -14.51 8.89
C LYS A 24 -1.08 -14.59 7.37
N ILE A 25 -2.28 -14.92 6.95
CA ILE A 25 -2.68 -14.79 5.53
C ILE A 25 -2.51 -13.32 5.10
N SER A 26 -2.03 -13.13 3.88
CA SER A 26 -1.69 -11.83 3.28
C SER A 26 -0.58 -11.05 3.99
N GLU A 27 0.15 -11.67 4.92
CA GLU A 27 1.31 -11.04 5.54
C GLU A 27 2.43 -10.89 4.52
N MET A 28 3.02 -9.69 4.46
CA MET A 28 4.22 -9.42 3.68
C MET A 28 5.43 -10.08 4.37
N VAL A 29 6.26 -10.74 3.58
CA VAL A 29 7.45 -11.43 4.06
C VAL A 29 8.65 -11.12 3.18
N TYR A 30 9.84 -11.20 3.76
CA TYR A 30 11.10 -11.16 3.04
C TYR A 30 11.70 -12.56 2.93
N VAL A 31 12.01 -13.00 1.72
CA VAL A 31 12.39 -14.37 1.39
C VAL A 31 13.87 -14.45 1.02
N GLY A 32 14.59 -15.32 1.72
CA GLY A 32 15.99 -15.63 1.46
C GLY A 32 16.95 -14.51 1.85
N LYS A 33 18.22 -14.69 1.49
CA LYS A 33 19.31 -13.75 1.79
C LYS A 33 19.19 -12.43 1.04
N GLU A 34 18.55 -12.44 -0.12
CA GLU A 34 18.34 -11.27 -0.97
C GLU A 34 17.10 -10.45 -0.55
N ASN A 35 16.36 -10.89 0.49
CA ASN A 35 15.15 -10.24 1.00
C ASN A 35 14.08 -10.02 -0.08
N LEU A 36 13.87 -11.03 -0.94
CA LEU A 36 12.85 -10.93 -1.98
C LEU A 36 11.47 -10.74 -1.36
N VAL A 37 10.71 -9.81 -1.90
CA VAL A 37 9.38 -9.50 -1.38
C VAL A 37 8.39 -10.60 -1.75
N GLY A 38 7.62 -11.08 -0.76
CA GLY A 38 6.59 -12.08 -0.95
C GLY A 38 5.37 -11.87 -0.05
N GLU A 39 4.32 -12.61 -0.33
CA GLU A 39 3.06 -12.61 0.41
C GLU A 39 2.69 -14.02 0.84
N VAL A 40 2.22 -14.18 2.06
CA VAL A 40 1.66 -15.45 2.54
C VAL A 40 0.29 -15.67 1.90
N ILE A 41 0.20 -16.63 0.98
CA ILE A 41 -1.03 -16.94 0.25
C ILE A 41 -1.78 -18.16 0.78
N GLY A 42 -1.17 -18.93 1.66
CA GLY A 42 -1.82 -20.14 2.21
C GLY A 42 -1.21 -20.59 3.52
N LEU A 43 -2.09 -20.99 4.44
CA LEU A 43 -1.71 -21.61 5.70
C LEU A 43 -2.46 -22.95 5.80
N LYS A 44 -1.71 -24.04 5.84
CA LYS A 44 -2.23 -25.39 6.11
C LYS A 44 -1.48 -25.94 7.31
N LYS A 45 -2.06 -26.95 7.99
CA LYS A 45 -1.43 -27.58 9.16
C LYS A 45 0.02 -28.01 8.83
N GLY A 46 0.98 -27.35 9.47
CA GLY A 46 2.41 -27.63 9.31
C GLY A 46 3.04 -27.14 8.00
N MET A 47 2.36 -26.28 7.22
CA MET A 47 2.92 -25.73 5.99
C MET A 47 2.38 -24.33 5.70
N THR A 48 3.27 -23.40 5.43
CA THR A 48 2.97 -22.05 4.95
C THR A 48 3.39 -21.93 3.49
N THR A 49 2.51 -21.37 2.67
CA THR A 49 2.77 -21.10 1.25
C THR A 49 2.95 -19.61 1.05
N VAL A 50 4.05 -19.23 0.42
CA VAL A 50 4.42 -17.83 0.13
C VAL A 50 4.53 -17.67 -1.37
N GLN A 51 3.93 -16.63 -1.93
CA GLN A 51 4.17 -16.18 -3.29
C GLN A 51 5.23 -15.09 -3.27
N VAL A 52 6.30 -15.26 -4.04
CA VAL A 52 7.36 -14.26 -4.23
C VAL A 52 7.06 -13.45 -5.48
N PHE A 53 7.25 -12.14 -5.43
CA PHE A 53 6.95 -11.23 -6.54
C PHE A 53 8.13 -11.01 -7.48
N GLU A 54 9.29 -11.49 -7.10
CA GLU A 54 10.53 -11.45 -7.90
C GLU A 54 10.95 -12.85 -8.31
N GLU A 55 11.92 -12.94 -9.21
CA GLU A 55 12.45 -14.22 -9.67
C GLU A 55 13.15 -14.98 -8.52
N THR A 56 12.76 -16.22 -8.33
CA THR A 56 13.22 -17.07 -7.24
C THR A 56 14.50 -17.87 -7.57
N THR A 57 15.07 -17.69 -8.77
CA THR A 57 16.30 -18.36 -9.18
C THR A 57 17.42 -18.06 -8.19
N GLY A 58 18.07 -19.10 -7.67
CA GLY A 58 19.14 -18.97 -6.68
C GLY A 58 18.70 -19.13 -5.21
N LEU A 59 17.41 -19.02 -4.89
CA LEU A 59 16.89 -19.38 -3.58
C LEU A 59 17.12 -20.88 -3.32
N ARG A 60 17.38 -21.23 -2.05
CA ARG A 60 17.64 -22.60 -1.64
C ARG A 60 16.79 -23.03 -0.46
N PRO A 61 16.38 -24.30 -0.39
CA PRO A 61 15.86 -24.87 0.84
C PRO A 61 16.85 -24.65 2.00
N GLY A 62 16.32 -24.35 3.18
CA GLY A 62 17.12 -23.99 4.37
C GLY A 62 17.33 -22.50 4.56
N GLU A 63 17.05 -21.64 3.59
CA GLU A 63 17.07 -20.18 3.78
C GLU A 63 15.89 -19.70 4.61
N THR A 64 16.07 -18.54 5.24
CA THR A 64 15.08 -17.95 6.14
C THR A 64 14.09 -17.07 5.40
N VAL A 65 12.84 -17.11 5.85
CA VAL A 65 11.80 -16.16 5.50
C VAL A 65 11.42 -15.37 6.74
N THR A 66 11.41 -14.05 6.65
CA THR A 66 11.15 -13.14 7.77
C THR A 66 9.83 -12.41 7.55
N GLY A 67 8.91 -12.52 8.52
CA GLY A 67 7.61 -11.83 8.48
C GLY A 67 7.73 -10.38 8.94
N THR A 68 6.94 -9.52 8.34
CA THR A 68 6.82 -8.11 8.74
C THR A 68 5.79 -7.90 9.85
N GLY A 69 4.86 -8.85 10.02
CA GLY A 69 3.70 -8.74 10.91
C GLY A 69 2.50 -8.02 10.27
N ASP A 70 2.72 -7.31 9.15
CA ASP A 70 1.73 -6.51 8.45
C ASP A 70 1.36 -7.11 7.09
N ALA A 71 0.15 -6.82 6.63
CA ALA A 71 -0.26 -7.15 5.27
C ALA A 71 0.53 -6.33 4.25
N ILE A 72 0.65 -6.88 3.02
CA ILE A 72 1.25 -6.13 1.92
C ILE A 72 0.52 -4.80 1.74
N SER A 73 1.28 -3.71 1.77
CA SER A 73 0.75 -2.36 1.81
C SER A 73 1.55 -1.46 0.86
N VAL A 74 0.90 -0.42 0.37
CA VAL A 74 1.52 0.67 -0.37
C VAL A 74 1.64 1.90 0.51
N LEU A 75 2.64 2.72 0.26
CA LEU A 75 2.80 4.03 0.90
C LEU A 75 2.08 5.08 0.04
N LEU A 76 0.99 5.64 0.58
CA LEU A 76 0.22 6.69 -0.05
C LEU A 76 0.54 8.04 0.59
N GLY A 77 0.95 9.01 -0.19
CA GLY A 77 1.31 10.34 0.28
C GLY A 77 1.58 11.29 -0.88
N PRO A 78 1.85 12.57 -0.63
CA PRO A 78 2.27 13.51 -1.66
C PRO A 78 3.56 13.04 -2.34
N GLY A 79 3.64 13.17 -3.66
CA GLY A 79 4.77 12.69 -4.46
C GLY A 79 4.50 11.44 -5.28
N ILE A 80 3.28 10.87 -5.21
CA ILE A 80 2.89 9.74 -6.05
C ILE A 80 2.74 10.18 -7.52
N ILE A 81 2.19 11.36 -7.75
CA ILE A 81 1.89 11.85 -9.11
C ILE A 81 3.19 12.12 -9.86
N HIS A 82 3.21 11.76 -11.13
CA HIS A 82 4.35 11.83 -12.05
C HIS A 82 5.47 10.80 -11.81
N ASN A 83 5.34 9.92 -10.83
CA ASN A 83 6.26 8.81 -10.67
C ASN A 83 5.77 7.56 -11.42
N ILE A 84 6.70 6.74 -11.88
CA ILE A 84 6.45 5.45 -12.50
C ILE A 84 6.96 4.39 -11.54
N PHE A 85 6.06 3.48 -11.14
CA PHE A 85 6.35 2.43 -10.18
C PHE A 85 6.28 1.05 -10.83
N ASP A 86 6.99 0.11 -10.26
CA ASP A 86 6.78 -1.31 -10.55
C ASP A 86 5.59 -1.89 -9.76
N GLY A 87 5.34 -3.20 -9.89
CA GLY A 87 4.21 -3.88 -9.26
C GLY A 87 4.22 -3.94 -7.73
N ILE A 88 5.33 -3.57 -7.07
CA ILE A 88 5.47 -3.52 -5.61
C ILE A 88 5.81 -2.11 -5.10
N GLN A 89 5.47 -1.09 -5.88
CA GLN A 89 5.64 0.33 -5.57
C GLN A 89 7.12 0.77 -5.42
N ARG A 90 8.04 0.20 -6.19
CA ARG A 90 9.40 0.73 -6.27
C ARG A 90 9.48 1.75 -7.41
N PRO A 91 9.97 3.00 -7.19
CA PRO A 91 10.07 4.01 -8.24
C PRO A 91 11.16 3.63 -9.24
N LEU A 92 10.80 3.49 -10.52
CA LEU A 92 11.70 3.00 -11.57
C LEU A 92 12.88 3.95 -11.83
N GLU A 93 12.68 5.26 -11.67
CA GLU A 93 13.77 6.23 -11.83
C GLU A 93 14.84 6.07 -10.74
N GLU A 94 14.43 5.85 -9.49
CA GLU A 94 15.36 5.64 -8.37
C GLU A 94 16.10 4.29 -8.50
N ILE A 95 15.39 3.26 -8.98
CA ILE A 95 16.02 1.97 -9.30
C ILE A 95 17.06 2.17 -10.40
N ALA A 96 16.74 2.90 -11.47
CA ALA A 96 17.66 3.15 -12.56
C ALA A 96 18.93 3.91 -12.13
N LYS A 97 18.81 4.82 -11.16
CA LYS A 97 19.96 5.54 -10.57
C LYS A 97 20.87 4.58 -9.76
N SER A 98 20.26 3.63 -9.04
CA SER A 98 20.99 2.71 -8.14
C SER A 98 21.57 1.47 -8.84
N SER A 99 20.83 0.87 -9.78
CA SER A 99 21.19 -0.40 -10.43
C SER A 99 21.31 -0.34 -11.96
N GLY A 100 21.16 0.84 -12.56
CA GLY A 100 21.31 1.04 -14.01
C GLY A 100 20.05 0.61 -14.78
N LYS A 101 20.26 0.10 -16.01
CA LYS A 101 19.16 -0.20 -16.96
C LYS A 101 18.32 -1.43 -16.58
N TYR A 102 18.78 -2.26 -15.67
CA TYR A 102 18.12 -3.51 -15.27
C TYR A 102 17.76 -3.45 -13.78
N ILE A 103 16.60 -3.98 -13.46
CA ILE A 103 16.16 -4.11 -12.07
C ILE A 103 16.88 -5.30 -11.45
N SER A 104 17.77 -5.04 -10.50
CA SER A 104 18.43 -6.11 -9.74
C SER A 104 17.47 -6.67 -8.69
N ARG A 105 17.55 -7.98 -8.42
CA ARG A 105 16.72 -8.64 -7.41
C ARG A 105 17.02 -8.09 -6.02
N GLY A 106 15.99 -8.00 -5.17
CA GLY A 106 16.11 -7.54 -3.80
C GLY A 106 16.47 -6.07 -3.65
N VAL A 107 16.41 -5.27 -4.75
CA VAL A 107 16.62 -3.81 -4.64
C VAL A 107 15.55 -3.20 -3.76
N SER A 108 15.96 -2.52 -2.72
CA SER A 108 15.10 -1.75 -1.83
C SER A 108 15.36 -0.26 -2.03
N VAL A 109 14.34 0.47 -2.41
CA VAL A 109 14.34 1.93 -2.53
C VAL A 109 13.08 2.47 -1.88
N ASP A 110 13.15 3.68 -1.33
CA ASP A 110 11.97 4.33 -0.77
C ASP A 110 10.93 4.58 -1.86
N SER A 111 9.68 4.24 -1.59
CA SER A 111 8.59 4.39 -2.56
C SER A 111 8.30 5.86 -2.90
N LEU A 112 8.54 6.76 -1.96
CA LEU A 112 8.36 8.21 -2.11
C LEU A 112 9.57 8.94 -1.56
N ASP A 113 9.80 10.17 -2.02
CA ASP A 113 10.86 11.04 -1.50
C ASP A 113 10.55 11.45 -0.05
N THR A 114 11.31 10.90 0.89
CA THR A 114 11.15 11.12 2.34
C THR A 114 11.78 12.43 2.83
N GLN A 115 12.55 13.11 1.99
CA GLN A 115 13.26 14.34 2.36
C GLN A 115 12.55 15.61 1.87
N LYS A 116 11.76 15.49 0.81
CA LYS A 116 11.01 16.59 0.25
C LYS A 116 9.97 17.11 1.24
N LYS A 117 9.96 18.43 1.45
CA LYS A 117 8.95 19.11 2.24
C LYS A 117 7.78 19.55 1.37
N TRP A 118 6.59 19.44 1.95
CA TRP A 118 5.33 19.77 1.33
C TRP A 118 4.58 20.77 2.20
N HIS A 119 4.18 21.91 1.62
CA HIS A 119 3.31 22.83 2.33
C HIS A 119 1.92 22.22 2.46
N SER A 120 1.47 22.07 3.70
CA SER A 120 0.25 21.34 4.01
C SER A 120 -0.65 22.12 4.96
N HIS A 121 -1.95 22.12 4.65
CA HIS A 121 -3.01 22.64 5.49
C HIS A 121 -3.58 21.52 6.35
N ILE A 122 -3.57 21.69 7.67
CA ILE A 122 -4.08 20.69 8.62
C ILE A 122 -5.58 20.93 8.84
N THR A 123 -6.40 19.92 8.55
CA THR A 123 -7.87 20.05 8.49
C THR A 123 -8.57 19.67 9.79
N VAL A 124 -7.85 19.09 10.76
CA VAL A 124 -8.38 18.65 12.05
C VAL A 124 -7.82 19.46 13.20
N LYS A 125 -8.55 19.50 14.33
CA LYS A 125 -8.18 20.22 15.55
C LYS A 125 -8.18 19.28 16.75
N GLU A 126 -7.52 19.70 17.83
CA GLU A 126 -7.58 19.00 19.12
C GLU A 126 -9.02 18.86 19.60
N GLY A 127 -9.38 17.65 20.02
CA GLY A 127 -10.73 17.28 20.42
C GLY A 127 -11.60 16.68 19.31
N ASP A 128 -11.19 16.76 18.04
CA ASP A 128 -11.95 16.16 16.96
C ASP A 128 -11.89 14.63 17.04
N VAL A 129 -13.03 13.99 16.75
CA VAL A 129 -13.10 12.52 16.62
C VAL A 129 -12.86 12.15 15.17
N VAL A 130 -11.89 11.28 14.92
CA VAL A 130 -11.46 10.87 13.58
C VAL A 130 -11.49 9.35 13.45
N GLY A 131 -11.81 8.89 12.25
CA GLY A 131 -11.85 7.46 11.91
C GLY A 131 -11.37 7.20 10.48
N PRO A 132 -11.44 5.95 9.99
CA PRO A 132 -10.94 5.57 8.67
C PRO A 132 -11.47 6.47 7.57
N GLY A 133 -10.58 7.05 6.76
CA GLY A 133 -10.94 7.94 5.65
C GLY A 133 -11.19 9.40 6.04
N THR A 134 -11.15 9.78 7.33
CA THR A 134 -11.17 11.20 7.72
C THR A 134 -9.95 11.91 7.16
N ILE A 135 -10.16 13.03 6.46
CA ILE A 135 -9.05 13.86 5.93
C ILE A 135 -8.42 14.63 7.09
N ILE A 136 -7.11 14.53 7.22
CA ILE A 136 -6.33 15.18 8.29
C ILE A 136 -5.43 16.31 7.77
N ALA A 137 -5.09 16.29 6.48
CA ALA A 137 -4.32 17.33 5.84
C ALA A 137 -4.59 17.41 4.33
N GLU A 138 -4.42 18.59 3.76
CA GLU A 138 -4.48 18.87 2.34
C GLU A 138 -3.16 19.47 1.87
N THR A 139 -2.63 18.95 0.75
CA THR A 139 -1.33 19.35 0.19
C THR A 139 -1.47 19.56 -1.30
N GLN A 140 -1.10 20.74 -1.81
CA GLN A 140 -1.09 20.98 -3.25
C GLN A 140 0.08 20.25 -3.90
N GLU A 141 -0.19 19.10 -4.50
CA GLU A 141 0.84 18.23 -5.10
C GLU A 141 1.23 18.70 -6.50
N THR A 142 0.24 19.07 -7.32
CA THR A 142 0.43 19.68 -8.65
C THR A 142 -0.54 20.83 -8.83
N ALA A 143 -0.44 21.59 -9.93
CA ALA A 143 -1.35 22.70 -10.21
C ALA A 143 -2.85 22.28 -10.22
N SER A 144 -3.14 21.02 -10.53
CA SER A 144 -4.50 20.49 -10.65
C SER A 144 -4.88 19.46 -9.58
N ILE A 145 -3.94 18.98 -8.78
CA ILE A 145 -4.16 17.90 -7.82
C ILE A 145 -3.92 18.39 -6.40
N LEU A 146 -5.00 18.44 -5.63
CA LEU A 146 -4.96 18.62 -4.19
C LEU A 146 -4.94 17.23 -3.52
N HIS A 147 -3.78 16.85 -3.00
CA HIS A 147 -3.62 15.60 -2.26
C HIS A 147 -4.30 15.71 -0.89
N LYS A 148 -5.02 14.66 -0.50
CA LYS A 148 -5.73 14.57 0.78
C LYS A 148 -5.19 13.42 1.59
N SER A 149 -4.43 13.73 2.64
CA SER A 149 -3.97 12.74 3.60
C SER A 149 -5.10 12.34 4.52
N MET A 150 -5.33 11.05 4.71
CA MET A 150 -6.46 10.55 5.49
C MET A 150 -6.04 9.52 6.53
N VAL A 151 -6.88 9.33 7.54
CA VAL A 151 -6.69 8.28 8.55
C VAL A 151 -6.73 6.92 7.87
N PRO A 152 -5.71 6.05 8.05
CA PRO A 152 -5.65 4.74 7.41
C PRO A 152 -6.69 3.77 7.98
N PRO A 153 -7.07 2.71 7.23
CA PRO A 153 -8.11 1.77 7.62
C PRO A 153 -7.74 0.89 8.83
N SER A 154 -6.49 0.88 9.23
CA SER A 154 -6.03 0.18 10.44
C SER A 154 -6.43 0.86 11.74
N ILE A 155 -6.91 2.10 11.67
CA ILE A 155 -7.36 2.90 12.81
C ILE A 155 -8.88 2.93 12.79
N THR A 156 -9.52 2.42 13.84
CA THR A 156 -10.99 2.34 13.92
C THR A 156 -11.61 3.69 14.25
N GLU A 157 -11.20 4.29 15.35
CA GLU A 157 -11.66 5.59 15.84
C GLU A 157 -10.69 6.11 16.89
N GLY A 158 -10.52 7.41 16.97
CA GLY A 158 -9.70 8.05 17.97
C GLY A 158 -10.00 9.55 18.07
N THR A 159 -9.54 10.16 19.16
CA THR A 159 -9.65 11.60 19.40
C THR A 159 -8.31 12.27 19.15
N VAL A 160 -8.30 13.37 18.41
CA VAL A 160 -7.10 14.18 18.17
C VAL A 160 -6.66 14.84 19.48
N ILE A 161 -5.46 14.51 19.93
CA ILE A 161 -4.87 15.11 21.15
C ILE A 161 -3.80 16.15 20.82
N LYS A 162 -3.30 16.16 19.59
CA LYS A 162 -2.37 17.16 19.09
C LYS A 162 -2.51 17.28 17.58
N ALA A 163 -2.60 18.51 17.08
CA ALA A 163 -2.53 18.84 15.67
C ALA A 163 -1.41 19.87 15.45
N ALA A 164 -0.57 19.64 14.43
CA ALA A 164 0.45 20.61 14.05
C ALA A 164 -0.20 21.83 13.37
N PRO A 165 0.43 23.00 13.35
CA PRO A 165 -0.03 24.14 12.55
C PRO A 165 0.15 23.86 11.05
N ASP A 166 -0.44 24.70 10.20
CA ASP A 166 -0.14 24.70 8.77
C ASP A 166 1.35 25.00 8.55
N GLY A 167 1.98 24.30 7.63
CA GLY A 167 3.42 24.44 7.42
C GLY A 167 4.02 23.43 6.45
N ASP A 168 5.35 23.40 6.42
CA ASP A 168 6.13 22.56 5.53
C ASP A 168 6.62 21.32 6.27
N TYR A 169 6.10 20.15 5.88
CA TYR A 169 6.38 18.86 6.50
C TYR A 169 6.91 17.86 5.49
N THR A 170 7.79 16.98 5.93
CA THR A 170 8.12 15.77 5.15
C THR A 170 6.96 14.77 5.23
N ILE A 171 6.96 13.80 4.34
CA ILE A 171 5.86 12.82 4.29
C ILE A 171 5.77 11.89 5.51
N LEU A 172 6.86 11.76 6.28
CA LEU A 172 6.93 10.88 7.46
C LEU A 172 6.89 11.65 8.79
N GLU A 173 7.00 12.97 8.76
CA GLU A 173 6.96 13.82 9.97
C GLU A 173 5.54 13.79 10.58
N PRO A 174 5.40 13.51 11.90
CA PRO A 174 4.09 13.48 12.53
C PRO A 174 3.41 14.86 12.51
N ILE A 175 2.19 14.90 11.97
CA ILE A 175 1.37 16.13 11.89
C ILE A 175 0.15 16.09 12.81
N VAL A 176 -0.36 14.90 13.12
CA VAL A 176 -1.50 14.71 14.02
C VAL A 176 -1.20 13.54 14.96
N THR A 177 -1.50 13.72 16.24
CA THR A 177 -1.47 12.63 17.22
C THR A 177 -2.88 12.36 17.69
N ILE A 178 -3.31 11.10 17.65
CA ILE A 178 -4.62 10.66 18.08
C ILE A 178 -4.50 9.71 19.28
N GLN A 179 -5.47 9.75 20.16
CA GLN A 179 -5.67 8.77 21.23
C GLN A 179 -6.80 7.83 20.82
N LEU A 180 -6.52 6.54 20.79
CA LEU A 180 -7.51 5.50 20.51
C LEU A 180 -8.35 5.18 21.75
N ASN A 181 -9.47 4.49 21.54
CA ASN A 181 -10.41 4.11 22.61
C ASN A 181 -9.79 3.19 23.69
N ASP A 182 -8.70 2.49 23.36
CA ASP A 182 -7.92 1.66 24.29
C ASP A 182 -6.88 2.45 25.09
N GLY A 183 -6.82 3.78 24.92
CA GLY A 183 -5.88 4.68 25.57
C GLY A 183 -4.51 4.75 24.89
N THR A 184 -4.25 3.96 23.87
CA THR A 184 -2.98 4.06 23.11
C THR A 184 -2.96 5.28 22.21
N THR A 185 -1.77 5.81 21.93
CA THR A 185 -1.58 6.94 21.02
C THR A 185 -1.01 6.49 19.68
N LYS A 186 -1.42 7.14 18.60
CA LYS A 186 -0.89 6.96 17.26
C LYS A 186 -0.54 8.29 16.64
N GLU A 187 0.62 8.34 16.01
CA GLU A 187 1.07 9.49 15.23
C GLU A 187 0.71 9.25 13.76
N LEU A 188 0.18 10.29 13.13
CA LEU A 188 -0.20 10.31 11.73
C LEU A 188 0.65 11.36 11.00
N ALA A 189 1.12 11.01 9.82
CA ALA A 189 1.92 11.85 8.95
C ALA A 189 1.18 12.12 7.62
N LEU A 190 1.79 12.86 6.70
CA LEU A 190 1.23 13.09 5.36
C LEU A 190 1.12 11.79 4.56
N ALA A 191 2.10 10.89 4.70
CA ALA A 191 2.02 9.56 4.10
C ALA A 191 1.50 8.51 5.08
N GLN A 192 0.80 7.54 4.53
CA GLN A 192 0.19 6.43 5.28
C GLN A 192 0.38 5.10 4.56
N LYS A 193 0.62 4.04 5.32
CA LYS A 193 0.61 2.67 4.81
C LYS A 193 -0.81 2.21 4.61
N TRP A 194 -1.13 1.80 3.39
CA TRP A 194 -2.46 1.32 3.02
C TRP A 194 -2.38 -0.14 2.56
N PRO A 195 -3.04 -1.09 3.25
CA PRO A 195 -3.09 -2.48 2.80
C PRO A 195 -3.79 -2.58 1.45
N ILE A 196 -3.14 -3.19 0.46
CA ILE A 196 -3.63 -3.20 -0.94
C ILE A 196 -4.97 -3.91 -1.13
N ARG A 197 -5.34 -4.78 -0.19
CA ARG A 197 -6.61 -5.55 -0.24
C ARG A 197 -7.75 -4.86 0.50
N ILE A 198 -7.50 -3.74 1.17
CA ILE A 198 -8.52 -2.98 1.88
C ILE A 198 -8.94 -1.80 1.01
N PRO A 199 -10.20 -1.76 0.54
CA PRO A 199 -10.69 -0.65 -0.28
C PRO A 199 -10.74 0.65 0.54
N ARG A 200 -10.71 1.79 -0.16
CA ARG A 200 -10.93 3.09 0.46
C ARG A 200 -12.31 3.11 1.15
N PRO A 201 -12.42 3.60 2.38
CA PRO A 201 -13.71 3.80 3.04
C PRO A 201 -14.60 4.73 2.22
N THR A 202 -15.88 4.40 2.15
CA THR A 202 -16.89 5.21 1.45
C THR A 202 -17.95 5.62 2.45
N HIS A 203 -18.29 6.91 2.47
CA HIS A 203 -19.36 7.44 3.32
C HIS A 203 -20.74 6.99 2.85
N LEU A 204 -20.96 7.02 1.53
CA LEU A 204 -22.23 6.66 0.92
C LEU A 204 -22.00 5.98 -0.43
N ARG A 205 -22.76 4.91 -0.69
CA ARG A 205 -22.83 4.29 -2.01
C ARG A 205 -24.11 4.73 -2.71
N TYR A 206 -23.94 5.35 -3.87
CA TYR A 206 -25.06 5.72 -4.72
C TYR A 206 -25.50 4.54 -5.59
N PRO A 207 -26.79 4.46 -5.96
CA PRO A 207 -27.24 3.50 -6.96
C PRO A 207 -26.59 3.82 -8.32
N ALA A 208 -26.42 2.78 -9.15
CA ALA A 208 -25.86 2.88 -10.50
C ALA A 208 -26.86 3.53 -11.47
N SER A 209 -27.11 4.83 -11.32
CA SER A 209 -28.14 5.59 -12.08
C SER A 209 -27.54 6.55 -13.12
N VAL A 210 -26.26 6.87 -13.03
CA VAL A 210 -25.61 7.80 -13.96
C VAL A 210 -24.71 7.02 -14.92
N PRO A 211 -24.96 7.05 -16.25
CA PRO A 211 -24.12 6.37 -17.22
C PRO A 211 -22.77 7.07 -17.40
N LEU A 212 -21.72 6.28 -17.58
CA LEU A 212 -20.42 6.73 -18.05
C LEU A 212 -20.47 6.79 -19.58
N VAL A 213 -20.49 7.98 -20.16
CA VAL A 213 -20.47 8.15 -21.61
C VAL A 213 -19.06 7.90 -22.13
N THR A 214 -18.89 6.82 -22.89
CA THR A 214 -17.59 6.42 -23.47
C THR A 214 -17.36 7.03 -24.86
N GLY A 215 -18.41 7.45 -25.54
CA GLY A 215 -18.40 7.88 -26.94
C GLY A 215 -18.53 6.72 -27.93
N GLN A 216 -18.51 5.49 -27.46
CA GLN A 216 -18.72 4.31 -28.29
C GLN A 216 -20.20 3.95 -28.32
N ARG A 217 -20.84 4.12 -29.48
CA ARG A 217 -22.30 3.92 -29.62
C ARG A 217 -22.79 2.58 -29.09
N ILE A 218 -22.09 1.49 -29.40
CA ILE A 218 -22.47 0.13 -28.97
C ILE A 218 -22.42 0.01 -27.45
N LEU A 219 -21.38 0.53 -26.82
CA LEU A 219 -21.24 0.50 -25.35
C LEU A 219 -22.32 1.35 -24.71
N ASP A 220 -22.45 2.60 -25.15
CA ASP A 220 -23.32 3.57 -24.47
C ASP A 220 -24.82 3.23 -24.63
N THR A 221 -25.21 2.52 -25.70
CA THR A 221 -26.64 2.21 -25.96
C THR A 221 -27.03 0.77 -25.60
N LEU A 222 -26.17 -0.22 -25.82
CA LEU A 222 -26.53 -1.63 -25.61
C LEU A 222 -25.93 -2.22 -24.34
N PHE A 223 -24.76 -1.74 -23.91
CA PHE A 223 -24.03 -2.22 -22.72
C PHE A 223 -23.53 -1.05 -21.88
N PRO A 224 -24.42 -0.14 -21.42
CA PRO A 224 -24.01 1.06 -20.72
C PRO A 224 -23.24 0.74 -19.44
N LEU A 225 -22.14 1.47 -19.23
CA LEU A 225 -21.39 1.42 -17.99
C LEU A 225 -21.93 2.45 -17.02
N ALA A 226 -22.06 2.05 -15.76
CA ALA A 226 -22.37 3.02 -14.72
C ALA A 226 -21.12 3.82 -14.33
N LYS A 227 -21.28 5.13 -14.11
CA LYS A 227 -20.23 5.99 -13.55
C LYS A 227 -19.86 5.48 -12.15
N GLY A 228 -18.57 5.15 -11.93
CA GLY A 228 -18.09 4.50 -10.71
C GLY A 228 -18.27 2.97 -10.69
N GLY A 229 -18.74 2.37 -11.79
CA GLY A 229 -18.83 0.92 -11.95
C GLY A 229 -17.48 0.27 -12.28
N THR A 230 -17.52 -1.07 -12.39
CA THR A 230 -16.37 -1.88 -12.78
C THR A 230 -16.66 -2.57 -14.12
N ALA A 231 -15.70 -2.54 -15.03
CA ALA A 231 -15.77 -3.26 -16.29
C ALA A 231 -14.51 -4.10 -16.49
N ALA A 232 -14.67 -5.29 -17.07
CA ALA A 232 -13.56 -6.13 -17.48
C ALA A 232 -13.32 -5.99 -18.99
N ILE A 233 -12.08 -5.80 -19.37
CA ILE A 233 -11.62 -5.79 -20.77
C ILE A 233 -10.67 -6.96 -20.93
N PRO A 234 -11.19 -8.19 -21.16
CA PRO A 234 -10.35 -9.38 -21.31
C PRO A 234 -9.63 -9.36 -22.66
N GLY A 235 -8.39 -9.83 -22.66
CA GLY A 235 -7.59 -9.94 -23.87
C GLY A 235 -6.16 -10.38 -23.56
N GLY A 236 -5.40 -10.69 -24.61
CA GLY A 236 -3.98 -10.96 -24.49
C GLY A 236 -3.18 -9.66 -24.24
N PHE A 237 -1.91 -9.81 -23.89
CA PHE A 237 -1.03 -8.66 -23.69
C PHE A 237 -0.90 -7.84 -24.99
N GLY A 238 -1.22 -6.56 -24.94
CA GLY A 238 -1.12 -5.65 -26.09
C GLY A 238 -2.30 -5.68 -27.06
N THR A 239 -3.45 -6.24 -26.66
CA THR A 239 -4.70 -6.19 -27.45
C THR A 239 -5.55 -4.98 -27.10
#